data_242b3bcf792ef77c4a0166e2feedc4b1
#
_entry.id   242b3bcf792ef77c4a0166e2feedc4b1
#
_cell.length_a   1.000
_cell.length_b   1.000
_cell.length_c   1.000
_cell.angle_alpha   90.00
_cell.angle_beta   90.00
_cell.angle_gamma   90.00
#
_symmetry.space_group_name_H-M   'P 1'
#
loop_
_entity.id
_entity.type
_entity.pdbx_description
1 polymer ?
#
loop_
_entity_poly.entity_id
_entity_poly.type
_entity_poly.pdbx_seq_one_letter_code
_entity_poly.pdbx_strand_id
1 'polypeptide(L)'
;MSEQVKKLQQSLKQEENGQIRERILILLLLNDGKTQKEIAKFIGCSLNKICFWCVHGDPDNLESLKDEKMKGNHHKATEKYIEILLETIDKAPEELGYEFGRWSAKRLATYLEEVTGIKLSGSQVWRIISKKKYVYLWSKYSLAHKQDPDKRKAFKEKLEEYLRREKESPSRLQVWFWDESGFSLRVIKRKTWCKKGHRKKVRGDRRKGRVNVMGAIRYSDKKRFVEFLSKSNSNSFYKVLKLFNQDLISEWVERGNNREDFTEKGSKIGIVLDNASFHKKQDYIQKITTEMPNIHLEYLPEYSPDYNLIELVWHSAKEYIANRLFKSIEELEFLLHKLLNEGGLVIKWGRKLKNKGNAVITI
;
A
#
# COMPACT_ATOMS: atom_id res chain seq x y z
N MET A 1 -58.18 0.34 -36.76
CA MET A 1 -56.96 -0.28 -36.17
C MET A 1 -57.20 -0.41 -34.70
N SER A 2 -57.08 -1.59 -34.13
CA SER A 2 -57.32 -1.79 -32.67
C SER A 2 -56.26 -1.03 -31.85
N GLU A 3 -56.64 -0.67 -30.64
CA GLU A 3 -55.73 0.05 -29.71
C GLU A 3 -54.49 -0.79 -29.41
N GLN A 4 -54.60 -2.09 -29.33
CA GLN A 4 -53.49 -3.04 -29.20
C GLN A 4 -52.47 -2.96 -30.31
N VAL A 5 -52.93 -2.87 -31.57
CA VAL A 5 -52.02 -2.74 -32.72
C VAL A 5 -51.23 -1.47 -32.67
N LYS A 6 -51.85 -0.33 -32.31
CA LYS A 6 -51.13 0.95 -32.11
C LYS A 6 -50.07 0.84 -31.04
N LYS A 7 -50.40 0.21 -29.89
CA LYS A 7 -49.47 -0.01 -28.80
C LYS A 7 -48.27 -0.87 -29.21
N LEU A 8 -48.49 -1.98 -29.88
CA LEU A 8 -47.43 -2.85 -30.41
C LEU A 8 -46.54 -2.12 -31.45
N GLN A 9 -47.12 -1.33 -32.33
CA GLN A 9 -46.36 -0.53 -33.33
C GLN A 9 -45.48 0.54 -32.64
N GLN A 10 -45.99 1.15 -31.60
CA GLN A 10 -45.22 2.13 -30.83
C GLN A 10 -44.05 1.45 -30.09
N SER A 11 -44.30 0.31 -29.44
CA SER A 11 -43.32 -0.50 -28.77
C SER A 11 -42.23 -1.02 -29.74
N LEU A 12 -42.63 -1.44 -30.95
CA LEU A 12 -41.68 -1.86 -31.97
C LEU A 12 -40.67 -0.76 -32.35
N LYS A 13 -41.10 0.51 -32.31
CA LYS A 13 -40.23 1.66 -32.63
C LYS A 13 -39.27 2.02 -31.47
N GLN A 14 -39.70 1.78 -30.24
CA GLN A 14 -38.98 2.16 -29.02
C GLN A 14 -38.05 1.07 -28.47
N GLU A 15 -38.36 -0.20 -28.79
CA GLU A 15 -37.62 -1.35 -28.25
C GLU A 15 -36.22 -1.45 -28.89
N GLU A 16 -35.17 -1.49 -28.07
CA GLU A 16 -33.78 -1.61 -28.51
C GLU A 16 -33.35 -3.08 -28.70
N ASN A 17 -33.96 -4.00 -27.96
CA ASN A 17 -33.61 -5.40 -28.05
C ASN A 17 -34.16 -6.05 -29.36
N GLY A 18 -33.25 -6.44 -30.22
CA GLY A 18 -33.57 -7.03 -31.53
C GLY A 18 -34.46 -8.28 -31.43
N GLN A 19 -34.31 -9.11 -30.39
CA GLN A 19 -35.12 -10.29 -30.20
C GLN A 19 -36.58 -9.96 -29.79
N ILE A 20 -36.75 -8.98 -28.92
CA ILE A 20 -38.06 -8.51 -28.50
C ILE A 20 -38.76 -7.82 -29.68
N ARG A 21 -38.03 -7.00 -30.45
CA ARG A 21 -38.56 -6.41 -31.68
C ARG A 21 -39.05 -7.44 -32.67
N GLU A 22 -38.33 -8.54 -32.88
CA GLU A 22 -38.75 -9.64 -33.76
C GLU A 22 -40.03 -10.30 -33.23
N ARG A 23 -40.18 -10.49 -31.95
CA ARG A 23 -41.38 -11.07 -31.32
C ARG A 23 -42.59 -10.13 -31.46
N ILE A 24 -42.42 -8.84 -31.26
CA ILE A 24 -43.45 -7.83 -31.50
C ILE A 24 -43.88 -7.87 -32.97
N LEU A 25 -42.92 -7.97 -33.92
CA LEU A 25 -43.21 -8.05 -35.35
C LEU A 25 -44.04 -9.33 -35.69
N ILE A 26 -43.72 -10.47 -35.07
CA ILE A 26 -44.50 -11.73 -35.20
C ILE A 26 -45.93 -11.48 -34.83
N LEU A 27 -46.20 -10.87 -33.67
CA LEU A 27 -47.58 -10.61 -33.20
C LEU A 27 -48.31 -9.63 -34.13
N LEU A 28 -47.66 -8.63 -34.65
CA LEU A 28 -48.24 -7.70 -35.58
C LEU A 28 -48.63 -8.37 -36.92
N LEU A 29 -47.76 -9.23 -37.46
CA LEU A 29 -48.02 -9.98 -38.70
C LEU A 29 -49.13 -11.02 -38.52
N LEU A 30 -49.24 -11.66 -37.34
CA LEU A 30 -50.32 -12.53 -37.00
C LEU A 30 -51.66 -11.78 -36.96
N ASN A 31 -51.68 -10.58 -36.36
CA ASN A 31 -52.86 -9.73 -36.32
C ASN A 31 -53.27 -9.23 -37.73
N ASP A 32 -52.30 -9.06 -38.65
CA ASP A 32 -52.51 -8.68 -40.06
C ASP A 32 -53.03 -9.88 -40.89
N GLY A 33 -53.30 -11.03 -40.29
CA GLY A 33 -53.85 -12.20 -40.92
C GLY A 33 -52.86 -13.09 -41.68
N LYS A 34 -51.55 -12.84 -41.52
CA LYS A 34 -50.52 -13.69 -42.11
C LYS A 34 -50.45 -15.05 -41.44
N THR A 35 -50.29 -16.08 -42.26
CA THR A 35 -50.13 -17.43 -41.73
C THR A 35 -48.74 -17.62 -41.08
N GLN A 36 -48.66 -18.53 -40.12
CA GLN A 36 -47.40 -18.82 -39.46
C GLN A 36 -46.25 -19.21 -40.42
N LYS A 37 -46.59 -19.92 -41.51
CA LYS A 37 -45.63 -20.29 -42.58
C LYS A 37 -45.11 -19.08 -43.34
N GLU A 38 -45.98 -18.13 -43.67
CA GLU A 38 -45.60 -16.90 -44.37
C GLU A 38 -44.70 -16.03 -43.44
N ILE A 39 -45.04 -15.93 -42.17
CA ILE A 39 -44.25 -15.18 -41.19
C ILE A 39 -42.86 -15.81 -41.03
N ALA A 40 -42.80 -17.15 -40.88
CA ALA A 40 -41.55 -17.88 -40.78
C ALA A 40 -40.62 -17.62 -41.99
N LYS A 41 -41.21 -17.64 -43.20
CA LYS A 41 -40.50 -17.33 -44.44
C LYS A 41 -40.06 -15.87 -44.53
N PHE A 42 -40.92 -14.94 -44.10
CA PHE A 42 -40.64 -13.51 -44.15
C PHE A 42 -39.52 -13.11 -43.18
N ILE A 43 -39.56 -13.62 -41.96
CA ILE A 43 -38.56 -13.29 -40.91
C ILE A 43 -37.26 -14.13 -41.09
N GLY A 44 -37.31 -15.25 -41.79
CA GLY A 44 -36.19 -16.17 -41.97
C GLY A 44 -35.90 -17.03 -40.74
N CYS A 45 -36.96 -17.44 -40.01
CA CYS A 45 -36.85 -18.26 -38.82
C CYS A 45 -37.62 -19.59 -38.92
N SER A 46 -37.43 -20.49 -37.93
CA SER A 46 -38.15 -21.77 -37.91
C SER A 46 -39.65 -21.58 -37.62
N LEU A 47 -40.48 -22.45 -38.20
CA LEU A 47 -41.91 -22.47 -37.93
C LEU A 47 -42.21 -22.68 -36.43
N ASN A 48 -41.40 -23.51 -35.75
CA ASN A 48 -41.56 -23.78 -34.31
C ASN A 48 -41.39 -22.50 -33.46
N LYS A 49 -40.51 -21.58 -33.88
CA LYS A 49 -40.35 -20.29 -33.19
C LYS A 49 -41.61 -19.44 -33.33
N ILE A 50 -42.23 -19.41 -34.53
CA ILE A 50 -43.46 -18.66 -34.75
C ILE A 50 -44.61 -19.28 -33.93
N CYS A 51 -44.77 -20.61 -33.98
CA CYS A 51 -45.78 -21.34 -33.19
C CYS A 51 -45.62 -21.05 -31.68
N PHE A 52 -44.39 -21.05 -31.18
CA PHE A 52 -44.12 -20.74 -29.79
C PHE A 52 -44.61 -19.33 -29.41
N TRP A 53 -44.27 -18.31 -30.18
CA TRP A 53 -44.68 -16.93 -29.87
C TRP A 53 -46.16 -16.64 -30.17
N CYS A 54 -46.78 -17.43 -31.04
CA CYS A 54 -48.23 -17.39 -31.26
C CYS A 54 -49.01 -17.86 -30.01
N VAL A 55 -48.47 -18.81 -29.23
CA VAL A 55 -49.09 -19.35 -28.05
C VAL A 55 -48.69 -18.57 -26.79
N HIS A 56 -47.45 -18.16 -26.67
CA HIS A 56 -46.89 -17.59 -25.46
C HIS A 56 -46.74 -16.05 -25.48
N GLY A 57 -46.83 -15.44 -26.66
CA GLY A 57 -46.77 -13.99 -26.79
C GLY A 57 -48.12 -13.34 -26.48
N ASP A 58 -48.17 -12.53 -25.43
CA ASP A 58 -49.34 -11.76 -25.06
C ASP A 58 -49.19 -10.31 -25.55
N PRO A 59 -50.09 -9.88 -26.52
CA PRO A 59 -50.03 -8.52 -27.06
C PRO A 59 -50.38 -7.43 -26.01
N ASP A 60 -51.08 -7.82 -24.94
CA ASP A 60 -51.43 -6.88 -23.86
C ASP A 60 -50.35 -6.81 -22.76
N ASN A 61 -49.52 -7.85 -22.66
CA ASN A 61 -48.43 -7.93 -21.72
C ASN A 61 -47.05 -8.09 -22.42
N LEU A 62 -46.40 -6.99 -22.75
CA LEU A 62 -45.11 -7.01 -23.45
C LEU A 62 -43.96 -7.66 -22.66
N GLU A 63 -44.11 -7.82 -21.33
CA GLU A 63 -43.16 -8.58 -20.52
C GLU A 63 -43.11 -10.06 -20.89
N SER A 64 -44.22 -10.61 -21.40
CA SER A 64 -44.28 -11.99 -21.91
C SER A 64 -43.35 -12.24 -23.09
N LEU A 65 -42.95 -11.16 -23.79
CA LEU A 65 -42.02 -11.22 -24.92
C LEU A 65 -40.55 -11.21 -24.49
N LYS A 66 -40.24 -11.01 -23.21
CA LYS A 66 -38.90 -11.13 -22.68
C LYS A 66 -38.56 -12.58 -22.39
N ASP A 67 -37.29 -12.95 -22.62
CA ASP A 67 -36.82 -14.24 -22.19
C ASP A 67 -36.86 -14.31 -20.66
N GLU A 68 -37.55 -15.26 -20.09
CA GLU A 68 -37.39 -15.56 -18.68
C GLU A 68 -35.91 -15.92 -18.45
N LYS A 69 -35.23 -15.11 -17.65
CA LYS A 69 -33.89 -15.48 -17.20
C LYS A 69 -34.01 -16.82 -16.51
N MET A 70 -33.46 -17.87 -17.10
CA MET A 70 -33.34 -19.14 -16.40
C MET A 70 -32.83 -18.86 -15.01
N LYS A 71 -33.58 -19.22 -13.98
CA LYS A 71 -33.11 -19.16 -12.57
C LYS A 71 -31.87 -20.02 -12.53
N GLY A 72 -30.71 -19.34 -12.51
CA GLY A 72 -29.43 -20.02 -12.44
C GLY A 72 -29.40 -20.93 -11.21
N ASN A 73 -28.55 -21.92 -11.22
CA ASN A 73 -28.36 -22.84 -10.10
C ASN A 73 -28.25 -22.05 -8.79
N HIS A 74 -29.08 -22.39 -7.80
CA HIS A 74 -29.09 -21.75 -6.48
C HIS A 74 -27.64 -21.73 -5.92
N HIS A 75 -27.21 -20.57 -5.46
CA HIS A 75 -25.91 -20.46 -4.81
C HIS A 75 -25.92 -21.33 -3.54
N LYS A 76 -25.05 -22.34 -3.50
CA LYS A 76 -24.89 -23.18 -2.29
C LYS A 76 -24.44 -22.38 -1.08
N ALA A 77 -23.66 -21.30 -1.29
CA ALA A 77 -23.22 -20.41 -0.24
C ALA A 77 -24.38 -19.52 0.23
N THR A 78 -24.92 -19.78 1.40
CA THR A 78 -25.90 -18.93 2.06
C THR A 78 -25.25 -17.68 2.65
N GLU A 79 -26.04 -16.67 3.00
CA GLU A 79 -25.53 -15.47 3.69
C GLU A 79 -24.82 -15.85 5.00
N LYS A 80 -25.41 -16.74 5.79
CA LYS A 80 -24.82 -17.28 7.02
C LYS A 80 -23.46 -17.96 6.78
N TYR A 81 -23.31 -18.71 5.69
CA TYR A 81 -22.03 -19.29 5.30
C TYR A 81 -20.98 -18.22 5.06
N ILE A 82 -21.36 -17.12 4.40
CA ILE A 82 -20.44 -16.01 4.09
C ILE A 82 -20.04 -15.26 5.35
N GLU A 83 -20.95 -15.04 6.29
CA GLU A 83 -20.65 -14.41 7.58
C GLU A 83 -19.62 -15.24 8.36
N ILE A 84 -19.86 -16.52 8.54
CA ILE A 84 -18.93 -17.44 9.23
C ILE A 84 -17.57 -17.46 8.51
N LEU A 85 -17.54 -17.47 7.18
CA LEU A 85 -16.31 -17.42 6.40
C LEU A 85 -15.50 -16.15 6.70
N LEU A 86 -16.14 -14.99 6.75
CA LEU A 86 -15.45 -13.72 7.00
C LEU A 86 -14.94 -13.62 8.44
N GLU A 87 -15.73 -14.02 9.41
CA GLU A 87 -15.30 -14.10 10.82
C GLU A 87 -14.12 -15.05 11.00
N THR A 88 -14.13 -16.19 10.28
CA THR A 88 -13.06 -17.19 10.37
C THR A 88 -11.75 -16.69 9.77
N ILE A 89 -11.81 -15.92 8.67
CA ILE A 89 -10.59 -15.37 8.03
C ILE A 89 -9.86 -14.40 8.97
N ASP A 90 -10.59 -13.65 9.77
CA ASP A 90 -10.02 -12.64 10.66
C ASP A 90 -9.46 -13.25 11.97
N LYS A 91 -9.81 -14.50 12.29
CA LYS A 91 -9.26 -15.25 13.42
C LYS A 91 -7.99 -16.00 13.04
N ALA A 92 -7.04 -16.10 13.97
CA ALA A 92 -5.92 -16.99 13.79
C ALA A 92 -6.38 -18.46 13.84
N PRO A 93 -5.86 -19.36 12.98
CA PRO A 93 -6.25 -20.77 13.00
C PRO A 93 -6.04 -21.44 14.39
N GLU A 94 -5.04 -21.00 15.13
CA GLU A 94 -4.72 -21.47 16.48
C GLU A 94 -5.86 -21.20 17.49
N GLU A 95 -6.57 -20.09 17.34
CA GLU A 95 -7.75 -19.74 18.16
C GLU A 95 -8.92 -20.73 17.96
N LEU A 96 -8.90 -21.45 16.83
CA LEU A 96 -9.89 -22.47 16.49
C LEU A 96 -9.34 -23.90 16.65
N GLY A 97 -8.20 -24.05 17.34
CA GLY A 97 -7.61 -25.35 17.70
C GLY A 97 -6.76 -26.00 16.60
N TYR A 98 -6.37 -25.27 15.56
CA TYR A 98 -5.52 -25.80 14.49
C TYR A 98 -4.04 -25.49 14.73
N GLU A 99 -3.17 -26.43 14.37
CA GLU A 99 -1.70 -26.27 14.50
C GLU A 99 -1.07 -25.43 13.39
N PHE A 100 -1.79 -25.12 12.33
CA PHE A 100 -1.25 -24.34 11.22
C PHE A 100 -1.48 -22.82 11.41
N GLY A 101 -0.49 -22.02 11.09
CA GLY A 101 -0.50 -20.57 11.32
C GLY A 101 -1.15 -19.72 10.19
N ARG A 102 -1.87 -20.29 9.20
CA ARG A 102 -2.53 -19.51 8.15
C ARG A 102 -3.68 -20.23 7.47
N TRP A 103 -4.70 -19.47 7.14
CA TRP A 103 -5.79 -19.94 6.31
C TRP A 103 -5.39 -20.01 4.82
N SER A 104 -5.76 -21.09 4.16
CA SER A 104 -5.82 -21.18 2.70
C SER A 104 -7.28 -21.41 2.32
N ALA A 105 -7.67 -21.08 1.08
CA ALA A 105 -9.04 -21.30 0.63
C ALA A 105 -9.50 -22.76 0.75
N LYS A 106 -8.55 -23.71 0.63
CA LYS A 106 -8.85 -25.15 0.82
C LYS A 106 -9.13 -25.46 2.30
N ARG A 107 -8.31 -24.94 3.23
CA ARG A 107 -8.50 -25.14 4.68
C ARG A 107 -9.80 -24.49 5.17
N LEU A 108 -10.09 -23.28 4.69
CA LEU A 108 -11.38 -22.63 4.94
C LEU A 108 -12.56 -23.46 4.43
N ALA A 109 -12.47 -24.03 3.22
CA ALA A 109 -13.52 -24.87 2.69
C ALA A 109 -13.78 -26.11 3.56
N THR A 110 -12.72 -26.76 4.06
CA THR A 110 -12.83 -27.92 4.95
C THR A 110 -13.46 -27.52 6.30
N TYR A 111 -12.96 -26.47 6.93
CA TYR A 111 -13.50 -25.98 8.20
C TYR A 111 -14.99 -25.58 8.08
N LEU A 112 -15.33 -24.86 7.01
CA LEU A 112 -16.72 -24.43 6.79
C LEU A 112 -17.65 -25.58 6.46
N GLU A 113 -17.16 -26.64 5.82
CA GLU A 113 -17.94 -27.88 5.62
C GLU A 113 -18.25 -28.53 6.97
N GLU A 114 -17.28 -28.56 7.90
CA GLU A 114 -17.48 -29.10 9.27
C GLU A 114 -18.49 -28.27 10.08
N VAL A 115 -18.42 -26.93 10.00
CA VAL A 115 -19.27 -26.05 10.83
C VAL A 115 -20.67 -25.82 10.23
N THR A 116 -20.79 -25.79 8.90
CA THR A 116 -22.04 -25.41 8.22
C THR A 116 -22.75 -26.56 7.51
N GLY A 117 -22.08 -27.70 7.34
CA GLY A 117 -22.54 -28.81 6.51
C GLY A 117 -22.54 -28.51 5.00
N ILE A 118 -22.10 -27.31 4.58
CA ILE A 118 -22.13 -26.89 3.17
C ILE A 118 -20.77 -27.14 2.54
N LYS A 119 -20.72 -28.09 1.61
CA LYS A 119 -19.50 -28.43 0.89
C LYS A 119 -19.27 -27.54 -0.31
N LEU A 120 -18.21 -26.73 -0.25
CA LEU A 120 -17.68 -25.94 -1.36
C LEU A 120 -16.22 -26.31 -1.65
N SER A 121 -15.82 -26.17 -2.90
CA SER A 121 -14.40 -26.31 -3.25
C SER A 121 -13.60 -25.09 -2.80
N GLY A 122 -12.29 -25.26 -2.57
CA GLY A 122 -11.40 -24.13 -2.26
C GLY A 122 -11.43 -23.02 -3.32
N SER A 123 -11.67 -23.36 -4.60
CA SER A 123 -11.83 -22.38 -5.67
C SER A 123 -13.11 -21.55 -5.55
N GLN A 124 -14.20 -22.16 -5.09
CA GLN A 124 -15.45 -21.46 -4.84
C GLN A 124 -15.31 -20.51 -3.64
N VAL A 125 -14.73 -21.00 -2.55
CA VAL A 125 -14.41 -20.17 -1.37
C VAL A 125 -13.50 -19.01 -1.77
N TRP A 126 -12.45 -19.24 -2.56
CA TRP A 126 -11.58 -18.19 -3.06
C TRP A 126 -12.33 -17.11 -3.86
N ARG A 127 -13.28 -17.49 -4.73
CA ARG A 127 -14.12 -16.54 -5.48
C ARG A 127 -14.98 -15.68 -4.55
N ILE A 128 -15.55 -16.29 -3.50
CA ILE A 128 -16.37 -15.56 -2.51
C ILE A 128 -15.51 -14.54 -1.78
N ILE A 129 -14.34 -14.94 -1.26
CA ILE A 129 -13.38 -14.10 -0.57
C ILE A 129 -12.96 -12.92 -1.46
N SER A 130 -12.62 -13.20 -2.73
CA SER A 130 -12.22 -12.16 -3.69
C SER A 130 -13.35 -11.17 -4.00
N LYS A 131 -14.61 -11.61 -4.12
CA LYS A 131 -15.76 -10.71 -4.28
C LYS A 131 -15.98 -9.81 -3.07
N LYS A 132 -15.62 -10.27 -1.87
CA LYS A 132 -15.66 -9.50 -0.62
C LYS A 132 -14.44 -8.60 -0.41
N LYS A 133 -13.62 -8.41 -1.47
CA LYS A 133 -12.42 -7.53 -1.51
C LYS A 133 -11.26 -7.99 -0.63
N TYR A 134 -11.24 -9.22 -0.17
CA TYR A 134 -10.06 -9.80 0.47
C TYR A 134 -9.02 -10.18 -0.59
N VAL A 135 -7.75 -9.96 -0.27
CA VAL A 135 -6.61 -10.27 -1.14
C VAL A 135 -5.57 -11.08 -0.38
N TYR A 136 -4.97 -12.05 -1.06
CA TYR A 136 -3.94 -12.89 -0.46
C TYR A 136 -2.59 -12.20 -0.54
N LEU A 137 -2.12 -11.65 0.59
CA LEU A 137 -0.88 -10.88 0.69
C LEU A 137 0.12 -11.56 1.63
N TRP A 138 1.39 -11.15 1.50
CA TRP A 138 2.40 -11.49 2.50
C TRP A 138 2.10 -10.78 3.81
N SER A 139 2.08 -11.54 4.90
CA SER A 139 2.02 -10.98 6.26
C SER A 139 3.27 -10.14 6.55
N LYS A 140 3.11 -9.12 7.37
CA LYS A 140 4.21 -8.28 7.84
C LYS A 140 4.45 -8.55 9.32
N TYR A 141 5.72 -8.50 9.70
CA TYR A 141 6.04 -8.39 11.12
C TYR A 141 5.51 -7.06 11.66
N SER A 142 4.82 -7.13 12.78
CA SER A 142 4.32 -5.96 13.49
C SER A 142 4.73 -6.06 14.96
N LEU A 143 5.24 -4.97 15.48
CA LEU A 143 5.50 -4.79 16.90
C LEU A 143 4.47 -3.85 17.54
N ALA A 144 3.34 -3.65 16.88
CA ALA A 144 2.28 -2.77 17.36
C ALA A 144 1.78 -3.14 18.77
N HIS A 145 1.77 -4.43 19.10
CA HIS A 145 1.40 -4.93 20.45
C HIS A 145 2.37 -4.50 21.55
N LYS A 146 3.59 -4.03 21.20
CA LYS A 146 4.59 -3.51 22.14
C LYS A 146 4.62 -1.99 22.20
N GLN A 147 3.83 -1.32 21.35
CA GLN A 147 3.77 0.14 21.32
C GLN A 147 2.88 0.65 22.47
N ASP A 148 3.29 1.77 23.06
CA ASP A 148 2.51 2.50 24.05
C ASP A 148 1.72 3.61 23.33
N PRO A 149 0.38 3.50 23.24
CA PRO A 149 -0.44 4.46 22.50
C PRO A 149 -0.36 5.89 23.07
N ASP A 150 -0.27 6.02 24.40
CA ASP A 150 -0.27 7.32 25.07
C ASP A 150 1.08 8.05 24.84
N LYS A 151 2.18 7.34 25.00
CA LYS A 151 3.51 7.89 24.67
C LYS A 151 3.62 8.26 23.20
N ARG A 152 3.04 7.47 22.31
CA ARG A 152 3.02 7.77 20.86
C ARG A 152 2.21 9.02 20.57
N LYS A 153 1.04 9.17 21.21
CA LYS A 153 0.19 10.36 21.05
C LYS A 153 0.90 11.62 21.54
N ALA A 154 1.43 11.58 22.76
CA ALA A 154 2.17 12.70 23.34
C ALA A 154 3.39 13.10 22.49
N PHE A 155 4.15 12.11 22.01
CA PHE A 155 5.29 12.37 21.14
C PHE A 155 4.85 12.99 19.79
N LYS A 156 3.76 12.51 19.22
CA LYS A 156 3.21 13.04 17.97
C LYS A 156 2.87 14.51 18.10
N GLU A 157 2.15 14.88 19.16
CA GLU A 157 1.78 16.28 19.44
C GLU A 157 3.01 17.17 19.61
N LYS A 158 4.03 16.69 20.35
CA LYS A 158 5.31 17.38 20.54
C LYS A 158 6.05 17.55 19.20
N LEU A 159 6.09 16.49 18.38
CA LEU A 159 6.76 16.53 17.08
C LEU A 159 6.06 17.49 16.12
N GLU A 160 4.72 17.46 16.05
CA GLU A 160 3.93 18.38 15.22
C GLU A 160 4.20 19.84 15.61
N GLU A 161 4.31 20.13 16.91
CA GLU A 161 4.68 21.47 17.40
C GLU A 161 6.09 21.87 16.98
N TYR A 162 7.08 20.95 17.07
CA TYR A 162 8.45 21.22 16.62
C TYR A 162 8.50 21.53 15.13
N LEU A 163 7.81 20.75 14.31
CA LEU A 163 7.75 20.94 12.85
C LEU A 163 7.05 22.25 12.47
N ARG A 164 6.00 22.62 13.21
CA ARG A 164 5.33 23.90 13.03
C ARG A 164 6.28 25.06 13.35
N ARG A 165 6.96 25.03 14.48
CA ARG A 165 7.92 26.08 14.89
C ARG A 165 9.10 26.18 13.93
N GLU A 166 9.64 25.07 13.44
CA GLU A 166 10.68 25.10 12.40
C GLU A 166 10.19 25.78 11.13
N LYS A 167 8.96 25.46 10.68
CA LYS A 167 8.35 26.08 9.50
C LYS A 167 8.16 27.59 9.66
N GLU A 168 7.78 28.04 10.84
CA GLU A 168 7.58 29.46 11.15
C GLU A 168 8.90 30.23 11.30
N SER A 169 9.92 29.60 11.86
CA SER A 169 11.21 30.24 12.15
C SER A 169 12.39 29.28 12.01
N PRO A 170 12.78 28.91 10.77
CA PRO A 170 13.89 27.95 10.53
C PRO A 170 15.26 28.45 11.06
N SER A 171 15.41 29.76 11.22
CA SER A 171 16.60 30.37 11.80
C SER A 171 16.72 30.16 13.32
N ARG A 172 15.60 29.91 14.01
CA ARG A 172 15.56 29.69 15.45
C ARG A 172 15.57 28.22 15.86
N LEU A 173 14.91 27.39 15.08
CA LEU A 173 14.81 25.95 15.34
C LEU A 173 14.98 25.19 14.04
N GLN A 174 15.78 24.12 14.08
CA GLN A 174 15.89 23.12 13.03
C GLN A 174 15.53 21.76 13.61
N VAL A 175 14.74 20.97 12.88
CA VAL A 175 14.37 19.60 13.25
C VAL A 175 15.02 18.64 12.28
N TRP A 176 15.84 17.74 12.83
CA TRP A 176 16.56 16.75 12.07
C TRP A 176 16.15 15.35 12.51
N PHE A 177 16.03 14.45 11.56
CA PHE A 177 15.74 13.04 11.81
C PHE A 177 17.00 12.24 11.58
N TRP A 178 17.42 11.51 12.59
CA TRP A 178 18.68 10.80 12.65
C TRP A 178 18.48 9.29 12.74
N ASP A 179 19.32 8.52 12.03
CA ASP A 179 19.31 7.06 12.10
C ASP A 179 20.57 6.46 11.46
N GLU A 180 20.77 5.16 11.69
CA GLU A 180 21.79 4.36 11.02
C GLU A 180 21.16 3.41 10.01
N SER A 181 21.90 3.12 8.96
CA SER A 181 21.51 2.11 7.99
C SER A 181 22.67 1.28 7.49
N GLY A 182 22.37 0.05 7.11
CA GLY A 182 23.36 -0.82 6.49
C GLY A 182 22.92 -1.27 5.12
N PHE A 183 23.86 -1.26 4.21
CA PHE A 183 23.70 -1.69 2.83
C PHE A 183 24.60 -2.90 2.58
N SER A 184 23.97 -4.07 2.40
CA SER A 184 24.68 -5.33 2.19
C SER A 184 25.06 -5.50 0.73
N LEU A 185 26.20 -6.15 0.47
CA LEU A 185 26.55 -6.65 -0.87
C LEU A 185 25.61 -7.73 -1.40
N ARG A 186 24.76 -8.30 -0.54
CA ARG A 186 23.71 -9.23 -0.97
C ARG A 186 22.64 -8.47 -1.75
N VAL A 187 22.25 -9.05 -2.89
CA VAL A 187 21.25 -8.42 -3.76
C VAL A 187 19.91 -8.27 -3.03
N ILE A 188 19.44 -7.04 -2.94
CA ILE A 188 18.09 -6.73 -2.43
C ILE A 188 17.09 -7.00 -3.54
N LYS A 189 16.23 -8.00 -3.36
CA LYS A 189 15.20 -8.35 -4.35
C LYS A 189 14.01 -7.41 -4.28
N ARG A 190 13.62 -6.86 -5.42
CA ARG A 190 12.42 -6.03 -5.59
C ARG A 190 11.65 -6.44 -6.85
N LYS A 191 10.39 -6.01 -6.91
CA LYS A 191 9.54 -6.23 -8.08
C LYS A 191 10.15 -5.55 -9.30
N THR A 192 10.08 -6.24 -10.44
CA THR A 192 10.54 -5.72 -11.74
C THR A 192 9.65 -6.25 -12.85
N TRP A 193 9.67 -5.60 -13.98
CA TRP A 193 8.93 -6.04 -15.15
C TRP A 193 9.50 -7.33 -15.72
N CYS A 194 8.61 -8.27 -16.03
CA CYS A 194 8.93 -9.53 -16.72
C CYS A 194 7.71 -10.02 -17.51
N LYS A 195 7.96 -10.83 -18.52
CA LYS A 195 6.89 -11.46 -19.31
C LYS A 195 6.01 -12.32 -18.41
N LYS A 196 4.68 -12.29 -18.63
CA LYS A 196 3.72 -13.13 -17.89
C LYS A 196 4.15 -14.60 -17.93
N GLY A 197 4.14 -15.25 -16.77
CA GLY A 197 4.60 -16.62 -16.62
C GLY A 197 6.13 -16.79 -16.41
N HIS A 198 6.92 -15.74 -16.60
CA HIS A 198 8.38 -15.76 -16.39
C HIS A 198 8.76 -14.86 -15.22
N ARG A 199 9.75 -15.30 -14.44
CA ARG A 199 10.32 -14.45 -13.36
C ARG A 199 11.75 -14.10 -13.72
N LYS A 200 12.10 -12.82 -13.62
CA LYS A 200 13.49 -12.38 -13.75
C LYS A 200 14.32 -13.04 -12.65
N LYS A 201 15.38 -13.73 -13.03
CA LYS A 201 16.35 -14.31 -12.11
C LYS A 201 17.40 -13.26 -11.79
N VAL A 202 17.72 -13.09 -10.51
CA VAL A 202 18.81 -12.24 -10.02
C VAL A 202 19.82 -13.15 -9.37
N ARG A 203 21.12 -12.91 -9.58
CA ARG A 203 22.18 -13.73 -8.98
C ARG A 203 22.07 -13.66 -7.45
N GLY A 204 22.04 -14.83 -6.82
CA GLY A 204 21.89 -15.02 -5.38
C GLY A 204 23.22 -15.22 -4.66
N ASP A 205 24.31 -14.64 -5.15
CA ASP A 205 25.65 -14.79 -4.57
C ASP A 205 25.62 -14.36 -3.09
N ARG A 206 26.09 -15.24 -2.21
CA ARG A 206 26.20 -14.97 -0.76
C ARG A 206 27.48 -14.17 -0.46
N ARG A 207 27.58 -12.98 -1.04
CA ARG A 207 28.72 -12.10 -0.79
C ARG A 207 28.66 -11.58 0.64
N LYS A 208 29.80 -11.62 1.31
CA LYS A 208 30.00 -10.98 2.61
C LYS A 208 30.43 -9.54 2.38
N GLY A 209 29.93 -8.64 3.20
CA GLY A 209 30.25 -7.22 3.17
C GLY A 209 29.01 -6.36 3.36
N ARG A 210 29.22 -5.23 4.01
CA ARG A 210 28.20 -4.26 4.33
C ARG A 210 28.83 -2.88 4.45
N VAL A 211 28.19 -1.89 3.83
CA VAL A 211 28.48 -0.48 4.07
C VAL A 211 27.51 0.00 5.14
N ASN A 212 28.03 0.59 6.22
CA ASN A 212 27.24 1.20 7.26
C ASN A 212 27.29 2.71 7.09
N VAL A 213 26.17 3.36 7.26
CA VAL A 213 26.04 4.81 7.23
C VAL A 213 25.27 5.28 8.46
N MET A 214 25.59 6.49 8.89
CA MET A 214 24.85 7.22 9.93
C MET A 214 24.54 8.58 9.35
N GLY A 215 23.32 9.07 9.53
CA GLY A 215 23.01 10.35 8.93
C GLY A 215 21.76 11.01 9.48
N ALA A 216 21.55 12.22 9.01
CA ALA A 216 20.43 13.06 9.36
C ALA A 216 19.77 13.67 8.12
N ILE A 217 18.49 13.98 8.23
CA ILE A 217 17.75 14.77 7.23
C ILE A 217 17.00 15.90 7.93
N ARG A 218 17.18 17.13 7.47
CA ARG A 218 16.47 18.30 7.96
C ARG A 218 15.06 18.33 7.39
N TYR A 219 14.08 18.64 8.23
CA TYR A 219 12.69 18.62 7.81
C TYR A 219 12.37 19.72 6.79
N SER A 220 12.80 20.94 7.00
CA SER A 220 12.41 22.12 6.21
C SER A 220 12.83 22.04 4.74
N ASP A 221 14.09 21.78 4.46
CA ASP A 221 14.69 21.82 3.12
C ASP A 221 15.22 20.48 2.62
N LYS A 222 15.15 19.43 3.47
CA LYS A 222 15.64 18.08 3.15
C LYS A 222 17.15 17.99 2.97
N LYS A 223 17.89 18.97 3.50
CA LYS A 223 19.35 18.89 3.60
C LYS A 223 19.70 17.59 4.32
N ARG A 224 20.65 16.85 3.77
CA ARG A 224 21.15 15.60 4.36
C ARG A 224 22.57 15.79 4.82
N PHE A 225 22.87 15.10 5.90
CA PHE A 225 24.21 14.88 6.39
C PHE A 225 24.39 13.38 6.56
N VAL A 226 25.36 12.76 5.89
CA VAL A 226 25.55 11.30 5.93
C VAL A 226 27.04 10.98 5.99
N GLU A 227 27.42 10.19 6.99
CA GLU A 227 28.75 9.68 7.22
C GLU A 227 28.83 8.17 7.06
N PHE A 228 29.93 7.69 6.51
CA PHE A 228 30.21 6.29 6.30
C PHE A 228 31.04 5.72 7.45
N LEU A 229 30.64 4.57 7.99
CA LEU A 229 31.16 4.04 9.24
C LEU A 229 31.64 2.60 9.09
N SER A 230 32.70 2.25 9.78
CA SER A 230 33.10 0.86 9.98
C SER A 230 32.15 0.15 10.96
N LYS A 231 31.77 0.80 12.05
CA LYS A 231 30.87 0.27 13.11
C LYS A 231 30.02 1.38 13.71
N SER A 232 28.76 1.04 14.07
CA SER A 232 27.86 1.92 14.83
C SER A 232 28.00 1.60 16.33
N ASN A 233 28.42 2.57 17.11
CA ASN A 233 28.52 2.52 18.57
C ASN A 233 28.51 3.94 19.16
N SER A 234 28.49 4.08 20.49
CA SER A 234 28.43 5.40 21.14
C SER A 234 29.57 6.35 20.75
N ASN A 235 30.79 5.83 20.55
CA ASN A 235 31.92 6.63 20.13
C ASN A 235 31.78 7.13 18.69
N SER A 236 31.36 6.25 17.76
CA SER A 236 31.11 6.68 16.37
C SER A 236 29.94 7.66 16.30
N PHE A 237 28.86 7.44 17.05
CA PHE A 237 27.75 8.38 17.15
C PHE A 237 28.23 9.78 17.59
N TYR A 238 28.97 9.86 18.67
CA TYR A 238 29.52 11.13 19.17
C TYR A 238 30.44 11.81 18.14
N LYS A 239 31.34 11.05 17.49
CA LYS A 239 32.23 11.59 16.47
C LYS A 239 31.47 12.15 15.28
N VAL A 240 30.47 11.41 14.77
CA VAL A 240 29.65 11.86 13.65
C VAL A 240 28.82 13.08 14.04
N LEU A 241 28.31 13.13 15.26
CA LEU A 241 27.58 14.29 15.76
C LEU A 241 28.46 15.53 15.87
N LYS A 242 29.74 15.38 16.19
CA LYS A 242 30.72 16.49 16.12
C LYS A 242 30.91 17.00 14.70
N LEU A 243 31.07 16.11 13.73
CA LEU A 243 31.18 16.51 12.32
C LEU A 243 29.90 17.21 11.84
N PHE A 244 28.73 16.67 12.23
CA PHE A 244 27.46 17.32 11.96
C PHE A 244 27.35 18.72 12.58
N ASN A 245 27.79 18.90 13.83
CA ASN A 245 27.81 20.22 14.46
C ASN A 245 28.77 21.18 13.73
N GLN A 246 29.89 20.70 13.22
CA GLN A 246 30.79 21.48 12.39
C GLN A 246 30.16 21.91 11.07
N ASP A 247 29.40 21.02 10.40
CA ASP A 247 28.63 21.35 9.19
C ASP A 247 27.59 22.45 9.46
N LEU A 248 26.88 22.36 10.59
CA LEU A 248 25.93 23.41 11.00
C LEU A 248 26.59 24.74 11.26
N ILE A 249 27.74 24.73 11.90
CA ILE A 249 28.56 25.97 12.13
C ILE A 249 29.04 26.52 10.79
N SER A 250 29.51 25.69 9.87
CA SER A 250 29.92 26.11 8.53
C SER A 250 28.77 26.78 7.77
N GLU A 251 27.59 26.16 7.79
CA GLU A 251 26.37 26.74 7.19
C GLU A 251 25.99 28.09 7.82
N TRP A 252 26.19 28.23 9.14
CA TRP A 252 25.98 29.48 9.85
C TRP A 252 26.93 30.58 9.38
N VAL A 253 28.23 30.27 9.24
CA VAL A 253 29.26 31.20 8.76
C VAL A 253 29.03 31.56 7.28
N GLU A 254 28.67 30.64 6.43
CA GLU A 254 28.33 30.87 5.02
C GLU A 254 27.18 31.88 4.85
N ARG A 255 26.28 31.95 5.82
CA ARG A 255 25.19 32.95 5.87
C ARG A 255 25.66 34.34 6.37
N GLY A 256 26.95 34.55 6.53
CA GLY A 256 27.55 35.83 6.93
C GLY A 256 27.58 36.07 8.44
N ASN A 257 27.38 35.04 9.27
CA ASN A 257 27.41 35.19 10.72
C ASN A 257 28.78 34.85 11.30
N ASN A 258 29.09 35.36 12.51
CA ASN A 258 30.33 35.05 13.19
C ASN A 258 30.25 33.65 13.83
N ARG A 259 31.32 32.87 13.67
CA ARG A 259 31.45 31.52 14.22
C ARG A 259 31.23 31.44 15.73
N GLU A 260 31.82 32.44 16.45
CA GLU A 260 31.78 32.50 17.92
C GLU A 260 30.34 32.67 18.46
N ASP A 261 29.48 33.34 17.68
CA ASP A 261 28.10 33.62 18.05
C ASP A 261 27.18 32.42 17.86
N PHE A 262 27.63 31.32 17.24
CA PHE A 262 26.75 30.17 16.93
C PHE A 262 26.12 29.58 18.17
N THR A 263 26.84 29.47 19.28
CA THR A 263 26.34 28.90 20.53
C THR A 263 25.16 29.69 21.11
N GLU A 264 25.25 31.03 21.04
CA GLU A 264 24.26 31.94 21.66
C GLU A 264 23.14 32.31 20.69
N LYS A 265 23.47 32.61 19.43
CA LYS A 265 22.57 33.18 18.44
C LYS A 265 22.12 32.16 17.36
N GLY A 266 22.82 31.03 17.25
CA GLY A 266 22.51 29.99 16.28
C GLY A 266 21.20 29.26 16.56
N SER A 267 20.71 28.58 15.55
CA SER A 267 19.49 27.78 15.67
C SER A 267 19.62 26.74 16.76
N LYS A 268 18.54 26.47 17.50
CA LYS A 268 18.42 25.25 18.31
C LYS A 268 18.14 24.07 17.38
N ILE A 269 18.80 22.97 17.64
CA ILE A 269 18.78 21.78 16.77
C ILE A 269 18.10 20.63 17.52
N GLY A 270 16.88 20.31 17.14
CA GLY A 270 16.18 19.14 17.65
C GLY A 270 16.50 17.92 16.79
N ILE A 271 17.17 16.91 17.35
CA ILE A 271 17.49 15.67 16.67
C ILE A 271 16.54 14.58 17.15
N VAL A 272 15.70 14.12 16.26
CA VAL A 272 14.77 13.00 16.48
C VAL A 272 15.48 11.71 16.10
N LEU A 273 15.66 10.81 17.06
CA LEU A 273 16.39 9.55 16.89
C LEU A 273 15.73 8.40 17.65
N ASP A 274 16.15 7.18 17.36
CA ASP A 274 15.62 6.00 18.03
C ASP A 274 16.15 5.82 19.48
N ASN A 275 15.62 4.83 20.16
CA ASN A 275 15.95 4.51 21.52
C ASN A 275 17.15 3.54 21.67
N ALA A 276 18.05 3.44 20.68
CA ALA A 276 19.20 2.55 20.79
C ALA A 276 20.04 2.86 22.03
N SER A 277 20.45 1.82 22.76
CA SER A 277 21.16 1.97 24.04
C SER A 277 22.44 2.77 23.94
N PHE A 278 23.11 2.72 22.78
CA PHE A 278 24.35 3.47 22.56
C PHE A 278 24.12 4.97 22.35
N HIS A 279 22.90 5.43 22.03
CA HIS A 279 22.54 6.84 21.98
C HIS A 279 22.32 7.45 23.38
N LYS A 280 22.06 6.59 24.39
CA LYS A 280 21.68 7.01 25.75
C LYS A 280 22.81 6.91 26.76
N LYS A 281 24.04 6.67 26.33
CA LYS A 281 25.19 6.52 27.22
C LYS A 281 25.51 7.85 27.88
N GLN A 282 25.37 7.92 29.20
CA GLN A 282 25.44 9.17 29.99
C GLN A 282 26.69 9.97 29.76
N ASP A 283 27.87 9.32 29.72
CA ASP A 283 29.15 10.00 29.47
C ASP A 283 29.16 10.76 28.16
N TYR A 284 28.53 10.23 27.10
CA TYR A 284 28.43 10.90 25.82
C TYR A 284 27.35 11.97 25.80
N ILE A 285 26.23 11.78 26.49
CA ILE A 285 25.20 12.80 26.61
C ILE A 285 25.76 14.04 27.32
N GLN A 286 26.52 13.88 28.40
CA GLN A 286 27.18 15.00 29.09
C GLN A 286 28.12 15.74 28.15
N LYS A 287 28.97 15.02 27.40
CA LYS A 287 29.86 15.63 26.40
C LYS A 287 29.09 16.40 25.33
N ILE A 288 28.01 15.82 24.79
CA ILE A 288 27.17 16.49 23.79
C ILE A 288 26.59 17.77 24.36
N THR A 289 26.01 17.74 25.54
CA THR A 289 25.43 18.93 26.19
C THR A 289 26.46 20.03 26.42
N THR A 290 27.69 19.66 26.78
CA THR A 290 28.75 20.63 27.07
C THR A 290 29.38 21.18 25.78
N GLU A 291 29.71 20.32 24.83
CA GLU A 291 30.46 20.73 23.62
C GLU A 291 29.54 21.20 22.47
N MET A 292 28.26 20.82 22.49
CA MET A 292 27.29 21.13 21.44
C MET A 292 25.96 21.59 22.04
N PRO A 293 25.94 22.73 22.77
CA PRO A 293 24.76 23.13 23.58
C PRO A 293 23.53 23.52 22.75
N ASN A 294 23.70 23.70 21.45
CA ASN A 294 22.55 23.92 20.54
C ASN A 294 21.81 22.64 20.14
N ILE A 295 22.41 21.46 20.39
CA ILE A 295 21.85 20.17 20.02
C ILE A 295 21.04 19.58 21.17
N HIS A 296 19.79 19.24 20.89
CA HIS A 296 18.88 18.56 21.79
C HIS A 296 18.45 17.22 21.18
N LEU A 297 18.65 16.13 21.93
CA LEU A 297 18.29 14.78 21.50
C LEU A 297 16.84 14.47 21.92
N GLU A 298 15.98 14.13 20.97
CA GLU A 298 14.59 13.78 21.16
C GLU A 298 14.37 12.32 20.78
N TYR A 299 14.16 11.49 21.78
CA TYR A 299 14.03 10.05 21.56
C TYR A 299 12.61 9.66 21.16
N LEU A 300 12.52 8.87 20.09
CA LEU A 300 11.27 8.29 19.62
C LEU A 300 10.64 7.38 20.70
N PRO A 301 9.32 7.25 20.74
CA PRO A 301 8.68 6.18 21.49
C PRO A 301 9.17 4.81 21.02
N GLU A 302 9.21 3.85 21.89
CA GLU A 302 9.66 2.50 21.56
C GLU A 302 8.84 1.92 20.40
N TYR A 303 9.49 1.19 19.51
CA TYR A 303 8.87 0.54 18.35
C TYR A 303 8.12 1.49 17.41
N SER A 304 8.56 2.74 17.29
CA SER A 304 7.89 3.78 16.48
C SER A 304 8.78 4.36 15.36
N PRO A 305 9.37 3.53 14.48
CA PRO A 305 10.22 3.99 13.38
C PRO A 305 9.45 4.79 12.31
N ASP A 306 8.13 4.68 12.31
CA ASP A 306 7.24 5.42 11.40
C ASP A 306 7.28 6.94 11.62
N TYR A 307 7.74 7.41 12.79
CA TYR A 307 8.00 8.82 13.06
C TYR A 307 9.36 9.31 12.56
N ASN A 308 10.26 8.41 12.16
CA ASN A 308 11.60 8.79 11.72
C ASN A 308 11.66 8.98 10.19
N LEU A 309 11.65 10.24 9.73
CA LEU A 309 11.59 10.55 8.30
C LEU A 309 12.85 10.15 7.51
N ILE A 310 13.99 9.96 8.15
CA ILE A 310 15.21 9.51 7.47
C ILE A 310 15.07 8.07 6.93
N GLU A 311 14.16 7.28 7.47
CA GLU A 311 13.83 5.96 6.94
C GLU A 311 13.37 6.01 5.47
N LEU A 312 12.80 7.14 5.02
CA LEU A 312 12.46 7.36 3.62
C LEU A 312 13.69 7.47 2.74
N VAL A 313 14.76 8.06 3.26
CA VAL A 313 16.06 8.17 2.56
C VAL A 313 16.65 6.78 2.39
N TRP A 314 16.71 6.01 3.48
CA TRP A 314 17.22 4.63 3.46
C TRP A 314 16.40 3.71 2.56
N HIS A 315 15.08 3.83 2.64
CA HIS A 315 14.19 3.07 1.76
C HIS A 315 14.45 3.40 0.29
N SER A 316 14.53 4.68 -0.06
CA SER A 316 14.74 5.12 -1.44
C SER A 316 16.12 4.69 -1.97
N ALA A 317 17.16 4.77 -1.15
CA ALA A 317 18.48 4.28 -1.51
C ALA A 317 18.48 2.76 -1.72
N LYS A 318 17.81 1.98 -0.85
CA LYS A 318 17.66 0.52 -0.98
C LYS A 318 16.83 0.14 -2.22
N GLU A 319 15.82 0.92 -2.58
CA GLU A 319 15.07 0.72 -3.84
C GLU A 319 15.94 0.99 -5.07
N TYR A 320 16.77 2.04 -5.03
CA TYR A 320 17.64 2.39 -6.15
C TYR A 320 18.68 1.30 -6.45
N ILE A 321 19.30 0.73 -5.42
CA ILE A 321 20.31 -0.34 -5.57
C ILE A 321 19.70 -1.73 -5.74
N ALA A 322 18.38 -1.85 -5.70
CA ALA A 322 17.69 -3.14 -5.77
C ALA A 322 17.95 -3.88 -7.09
N ASN A 323 17.98 -5.21 -7.01
CA ASN A 323 18.25 -6.12 -8.14
C ASN A 323 19.62 -5.93 -8.82
N ARG A 324 20.52 -5.13 -8.24
CA ARG A 324 21.88 -4.92 -8.71
C ARG A 324 22.86 -5.79 -7.92
N LEU A 325 23.81 -6.40 -8.64
CA LEU A 325 24.95 -7.11 -8.08
C LEU A 325 26.17 -6.17 -8.11
N PHE A 326 26.73 -5.87 -6.96
CA PHE A 326 27.96 -5.09 -6.83
C PHE A 326 29.17 -6.02 -6.87
N LYS A 327 30.26 -5.58 -7.50
CA LYS A 327 31.49 -6.34 -7.58
C LYS A 327 32.28 -6.30 -6.28
N SER A 328 32.27 -5.19 -5.58
CA SER A 328 32.99 -4.96 -4.33
C SER A 328 32.22 -4.03 -3.39
N ILE A 329 32.75 -3.86 -2.16
CA ILE A 329 32.24 -2.89 -1.16
C ILE A 329 32.46 -1.48 -1.66
N GLU A 330 33.60 -1.19 -2.27
CA GLU A 330 34.00 0.11 -2.77
C GLU A 330 33.05 0.58 -3.87
N GLU A 331 32.62 -0.31 -4.77
CA GLU A 331 31.63 0.01 -5.81
C GLU A 331 30.27 0.41 -5.18
N LEU A 332 29.85 -0.32 -4.15
CA LEU A 332 28.62 -0.02 -3.43
C LEU A 332 28.74 1.31 -2.69
N GLU A 333 29.84 1.52 -1.97
CA GLU A 333 30.12 2.73 -1.19
C GLU A 333 30.17 3.97 -2.07
N PHE A 334 30.88 3.90 -3.19
CA PHE A 334 30.94 4.97 -4.19
C PHE A 334 29.56 5.37 -4.70
N LEU A 335 28.70 4.36 -5.04
CA LEU A 335 27.35 4.65 -5.49
C LEU A 335 26.50 5.28 -4.37
N LEU A 336 26.63 4.79 -3.14
CA LEU A 336 25.90 5.32 -2.00
C LEU A 336 26.32 6.77 -1.71
N HIS A 337 27.61 7.07 -1.81
CA HIS A 337 28.12 8.43 -1.67
C HIS A 337 27.47 9.38 -2.68
N LYS A 338 27.45 8.98 -3.95
CA LYS A 338 26.79 9.74 -5.02
C LYS A 338 25.28 9.95 -4.75
N LEU A 339 24.59 8.92 -4.25
CA LEU A 339 23.16 9.01 -3.97
C LEU A 339 22.83 9.87 -2.74
N LEU A 340 23.61 9.72 -1.67
CA LEU A 340 23.29 10.28 -0.37
C LEU A 340 23.89 11.66 -0.17
N ASN A 341 25.12 11.90 -0.64
CA ASN A 341 25.87 13.14 -0.39
C ASN A 341 25.89 14.09 -1.59
N GLU A 342 25.90 13.56 -2.84
CA GLU A 342 26.04 14.39 -4.04
C GLU A 342 24.71 14.71 -4.73
N GLY A 343 23.58 14.54 -4.05
CA GLY A 343 22.26 14.90 -4.59
C GLY A 343 21.64 13.89 -5.58
N GLY A 344 22.27 12.73 -5.79
CA GLY A 344 21.75 11.69 -6.69
C GLY A 344 20.38 11.12 -6.27
N LEU A 345 19.95 11.35 -5.04
CA LEU A 345 18.65 10.95 -4.52
C LEU A 345 17.84 12.20 -4.15
N VAL A 346 16.67 12.33 -4.75
CA VAL A 346 15.73 13.43 -4.45
C VAL A 346 14.58 12.93 -3.57
N ILE A 347 14.42 13.52 -2.40
CA ILE A 347 13.32 13.25 -1.48
C ILE A 347 12.25 14.32 -1.65
N LYS A 348 11.00 13.91 -1.84
CA LYS A 348 9.84 14.81 -1.94
C LYS A 348 8.85 14.48 -0.83
N TRP A 349 8.57 15.47 0.06
CA TRP A 349 7.44 15.39 0.99
C TRP A 349 6.11 15.56 0.22
N GLY A 350 5.02 15.04 0.75
CA GLY A 350 3.68 15.30 0.20
C GLY A 350 3.14 14.26 -0.79
N ARG A 351 3.87 13.21 -1.14
CA ARG A 351 3.20 12.00 -1.62
C ARG A 351 2.54 11.35 -0.42
N LYS A 352 1.19 11.37 -0.36
CA LYS A 352 0.46 10.42 0.50
C LYS A 352 1.08 9.06 0.24
N LEU A 353 1.78 8.51 1.23
CA LEU A 353 2.20 7.12 1.20
C LEU A 353 0.92 6.30 1.29
N LYS A 354 0.25 6.15 0.13
CA LYS A 354 -0.93 5.29 0.02
C LYS A 354 -0.52 3.93 0.55
N ASN A 355 -1.14 3.51 1.65
CA ASN A 355 -1.17 2.15 2.16
C ASN A 355 0.09 1.58 2.82
N LYS A 356 0.97 2.38 3.40
CA LYS A 356 1.80 1.88 4.49
C LYS A 356 1.26 2.51 5.76
N GLY A 357 0.55 1.70 6.53
CA GLY A 357 -0.18 2.12 7.70
C GLY A 357 0.63 3.10 8.53
N ASN A 358 -0.05 4.17 8.96
CA ASN A 358 0.45 5.16 9.89
C ASN A 358 1.60 6.04 9.40
N ALA A 359 1.51 6.64 8.22
CA ALA A 359 2.20 7.89 7.99
C ALA A 359 1.59 8.94 8.92
N VAL A 360 2.20 9.13 10.06
CA VAL A 360 1.65 9.93 11.17
C VAL A 360 1.81 11.42 10.92
N ILE A 361 2.60 11.80 9.94
CA ILE A 361 2.77 13.19 9.53
C ILE A 361 2.14 13.33 8.15
N THR A 362 0.91 13.84 8.14
CA THR A 362 0.30 14.38 6.94
C THR A 362 0.96 15.75 6.72
N ILE A 363 1.92 15.81 5.83
CA ILE A 363 2.53 17.05 5.38
C ILE A 363 1.83 17.50 4.10
#